data_dd69637e3c6dbfeacc72566c6634b8a2
#
_entry.id   dd69637e3c6dbfeacc72566c6634b8a2
#
_cell.length_a   1.000
_cell.length_b   1.000
_cell.length_c   1.000
_cell.angle_alpha   90.00
_cell.angle_beta   90.00
_cell.angle_gamma   90.00
#
_symmetry.space_group_name_H-M   'P 1'
#
loop_
_entity.id
_entity.type
_entity.pdbx_description
1 polymer ?
#
loop_
_entity_poly.entity_id
_entity_poly.type
_entity_poly.pdbx_seq_one_letter_code
_entity_poly.pdbx_strand_id
1 'polypeptide(L)'
;GGEIEIYNSTIQKIKEEFHKTKENLNAHKITAIVSSFDPLHRAHERMFRWTIDKADLVVVFLVESFDANGFDFDLKQNYLKKFIQNYLPPDRIFIFPLKDINLFHAHLNPSLESILAKSLGCTKLVVGQNHTGLGMFYDDNQPKTILDDFSKDYDIEVIVLPEFVFCDACRMIVSTRSCPHGCHHHLHYNSQSLKELLRAGIVPPAVFMRKEVSSIILSSIFPNRFKNLQKIYNDLFATDGILEYKSDEEFYQKLLETHQMSYMV
;
A
#
# COMPACT_ATOMS: atom_id res chain seq x y z
N GLY A 1 -22.21 -28.70 -19.57
CA GLY A 1 -21.29 -27.84 -18.86
C GLY A 1 -19.96 -27.89 -19.56
N GLY A 2 -19.54 -26.78 -20.17
CA GLY A 2 -18.19 -26.65 -20.75
C GLY A 2 -17.27 -26.00 -19.71
N GLU A 3 -16.03 -26.44 -19.59
CA GLU A 3 -14.98 -25.72 -18.89
C GLU A 3 -14.71 -24.40 -19.62
N ILE A 4 -14.82 -23.30 -18.89
CA ILE A 4 -14.45 -21.98 -19.42
C ILE A 4 -12.99 -21.74 -18.99
N GLU A 5 -12.05 -21.88 -19.89
CA GLU A 5 -10.69 -21.40 -19.71
C GLU A 5 -10.61 -19.92 -20.09
N ILE A 6 -10.38 -19.06 -19.12
CA ILE A 6 -10.08 -17.65 -19.38
C ILE A 6 -8.59 -17.53 -19.69
N TYR A 7 -8.23 -17.41 -20.95
CA TYR A 7 -6.86 -17.25 -21.42
C TYR A 7 -6.45 -15.78 -21.35
N ASN A 8 -5.90 -15.35 -20.20
CA ASN A 8 -5.18 -14.09 -20.09
C ASN A 8 -3.67 -14.39 -19.99
N SER A 9 -2.96 -14.24 -21.11
CA SER A 9 -1.53 -14.57 -21.21
C SER A 9 -0.66 -13.79 -20.22
N THR A 10 -1.07 -12.59 -19.82
CA THR A 10 -0.35 -11.75 -18.85
C THR A 10 -0.47 -12.33 -17.44
N ILE A 11 -1.67 -12.69 -17.02
CA ILE A 11 -1.91 -13.30 -15.70
C ILE A 11 -1.18 -14.64 -15.59
N GLN A 12 -1.17 -15.44 -16.65
CA GLN A 12 -0.48 -16.72 -16.67
C GLN A 12 1.03 -16.56 -16.43
N LYS A 13 1.68 -15.59 -17.10
CA LYS A 13 3.10 -15.28 -16.88
C LYS A 13 3.38 -14.86 -15.45
N ILE A 14 2.54 -13.99 -14.87
CA ILE A 14 2.68 -13.54 -13.50
C ILE A 14 2.52 -14.71 -12.51
N LYS A 15 1.59 -15.64 -12.78
CA LYS A 15 1.45 -16.88 -11.98
C LYS A 15 2.72 -17.74 -12.04
N GLU A 16 3.31 -17.89 -13.19
CA GLU A 16 4.56 -18.65 -13.36
C GLU A 16 5.73 -18.01 -12.61
N GLU A 17 5.86 -16.67 -12.67
CA GLU A 17 6.85 -15.92 -11.90
C GLU A 17 6.62 -16.06 -10.38
N PHE A 18 5.37 -16.01 -9.96
CA PHE A 18 5.02 -16.23 -8.56
C PHE A 18 5.39 -17.63 -8.09
N HIS A 19 5.08 -18.67 -8.87
CA HIS A 19 5.45 -20.05 -8.52
C HIS A 19 6.96 -20.25 -8.41
N LYS A 20 7.74 -19.69 -9.33
CA LYS A 20 9.21 -19.68 -9.25
C LYS A 20 9.71 -18.99 -7.99
N THR A 21 9.13 -17.83 -7.63
CA THR A 21 9.51 -17.10 -6.41
C THR A 21 9.20 -17.91 -5.16
N LYS A 22 8.02 -18.53 -5.11
CA LYS A 22 7.61 -19.42 -4.02
C LYS A 22 8.57 -20.60 -3.83
N GLU A 23 8.94 -21.25 -4.93
CA GLU A 23 9.87 -22.40 -4.93
C GLU A 23 11.27 -21.97 -4.49
N ASN A 24 11.81 -20.88 -5.03
CA ASN A 24 13.13 -20.37 -4.68
C ASN A 24 13.26 -20.01 -3.19
N LEU A 25 12.19 -19.52 -2.58
CA LEU A 25 12.15 -19.18 -1.15
C LEU A 25 11.77 -20.36 -0.28
N ASN A 26 11.38 -21.50 -0.85
CA ASN A 26 10.77 -22.63 -0.11
C ASN A 26 9.65 -22.14 0.83
N ALA A 27 8.79 -21.23 0.32
CA ALA A 27 7.80 -20.53 1.12
C ALA A 27 6.58 -21.40 1.42
N HIS A 28 6.32 -21.63 2.72
CA HIS A 28 5.17 -22.38 3.22
C HIS A 28 4.08 -21.48 3.79
N LYS A 29 4.48 -20.40 4.48
CA LYS A 29 3.56 -19.42 5.06
C LYS A 29 3.41 -18.23 4.12
N ILE A 30 2.43 -18.32 3.22
CA ILE A 30 2.18 -17.28 2.23
C ILE A 30 0.97 -16.47 2.67
N THR A 31 1.16 -15.16 2.84
CA THR A 31 0.12 -14.25 3.30
C THR A 31 -0.23 -13.25 2.22
N ALA A 32 -1.52 -13.14 1.91
CA ALA A 32 -2.05 -12.19 0.94
C ALA A 32 -2.42 -10.86 1.59
N ILE A 33 -2.21 -9.77 0.84
CA ILE A 33 -2.76 -8.44 1.09
C ILE A 33 -3.45 -8.00 -0.21
N VAL A 34 -4.71 -7.61 -0.15
CA VAL A 34 -5.46 -7.08 -1.29
C VAL A 34 -5.75 -5.60 -1.04
N SER A 35 -5.27 -4.72 -1.90
CA SER A 35 -5.52 -3.28 -1.75
C SER A 35 -5.23 -2.51 -3.04
N SER A 36 -5.92 -1.38 -3.21
CA SER A 36 -5.62 -0.42 -4.27
C SER A 36 -4.46 0.52 -3.94
N PHE A 37 -4.10 0.66 -2.65
CA PHE A 37 -3.06 1.59 -2.15
C PHE A 37 -3.19 3.02 -2.72
N ASP A 38 -4.36 3.58 -2.68
CA ASP A 38 -4.72 4.83 -3.36
C ASP A 38 -5.00 5.99 -2.39
N PRO A 39 -3.94 6.72 -1.94
CA PRO A 39 -2.52 6.46 -2.11
C PRO A 39 -1.90 5.54 -1.04
N LEU A 40 -0.67 5.09 -1.30
CA LEU A 40 0.12 4.37 -0.31
C LEU A 40 0.55 5.31 0.83
N HIS A 41 0.22 4.97 2.08
CA HIS A 41 0.52 5.76 3.27
C HIS A 41 1.16 4.93 4.39
N ARG A 42 1.59 5.59 5.48
CA ARG A 42 2.38 4.97 6.55
C ARG A 42 1.65 3.86 7.32
N ALA A 43 0.32 3.89 7.40
CA ALA A 43 -0.44 2.78 7.99
C ALA A 43 -0.33 1.51 7.13
N HIS A 44 -0.29 1.63 5.80
CA HIS A 44 0.01 0.49 4.91
C HIS A 44 1.42 -0.06 5.15
N GLU A 45 2.42 0.82 5.36
CA GLU A 45 3.77 0.38 5.74
C GLU A 45 3.74 -0.45 7.03
N ARG A 46 2.98 -0.01 8.04
CA ARG A 46 2.84 -0.75 9.29
C ARG A 46 2.20 -2.12 9.08
N MET A 47 1.18 -2.19 8.23
CA MET A 47 0.54 -3.45 7.83
C MET A 47 1.53 -4.38 7.13
N PHE A 48 2.33 -3.89 6.18
CA PHE A 48 3.37 -4.68 5.51
C PHE A 48 4.36 -5.27 6.51
N ARG A 49 4.93 -4.46 7.39
CA ARG A 49 5.92 -4.90 8.36
C ARG A 49 5.36 -5.97 9.28
N TRP A 50 4.14 -5.76 9.79
CA TRP A 50 3.47 -6.75 10.63
C TRP A 50 3.25 -8.08 9.89
N THR A 51 2.90 -8.02 8.61
CA THR A 51 2.64 -9.21 7.78
C THR A 51 3.93 -9.96 7.48
N ILE A 52 5.00 -9.24 7.10
CA ILE A 52 6.31 -9.81 6.77
C ILE A 52 6.92 -10.56 7.98
N ASP A 53 6.74 -10.03 9.18
CA ASP A 53 7.26 -10.69 10.40
C ASP A 53 6.65 -12.07 10.65
N LYS A 54 5.51 -12.39 10.02
CA LYS A 54 4.74 -13.63 10.25
C LYS A 54 4.58 -14.50 9.02
N ALA A 55 5.13 -14.12 7.89
CA ALA A 55 5.03 -14.84 6.62
C ALA A 55 6.41 -15.16 6.06
N ASP A 56 6.54 -16.23 5.29
CA ASP A 56 7.73 -16.52 4.49
C ASP A 56 7.72 -15.64 3.23
N LEU A 57 6.54 -15.50 2.62
CA LEU A 57 6.28 -14.68 1.41
C LEU A 57 4.97 -13.91 1.57
N VAL A 58 4.99 -12.64 1.25
CA VAL A 58 3.80 -11.77 1.16
C VAL A 58 3.42 -11.56 -0.29
N VAL A 59 2.19 -11.87 -0.65
CA VAL A 59 1.62 -11.59 -1.97
C VAL A 59 0.74 -10.36 -1.88
N VAL A 60 1.07 -9.35 -2.66
CA VAL A 60 0.33 -8.09 -2.72
C VAL A 60 -0.49 -8.05 -3.99
N PHE A 61 -1.78 -8.28 -3.88
CA PHE A 61 -2.72 -8.08 -4.97
C PHE A 61 -3.01 -6.58 -5.10
N LEU A 62 -2.40 -5.96 -6.09
CA LEU A 62 -2.68 -4.58 -6.43
C LEU A 62 -3.93 -4.54 -7.33
N VAL A 63 -5.01 -3.95 -6.81
CA VAL A 63 -6.30 -3.86 -7.51
C VAL A 63 -6.56 -2.44 -8.00
N GLU A 64 -7.50 -2.31 -8.95
CA GLU A 64 -8.00 -1.01 -9.36
C GLU A 64 -8.64 -0.25 -8.20
N SER A 65 -8.61 1.07 -8.28
CA SER A 65 -9.37 1.93 -7.38
C SER A 65 -10.79 2.09 -7.90
N PHE A 66 -11.78 2.00 -7.01
CA PHE A 66 -13.19 2.23 -7.38
C PHE A 66 -13.57 3.71 -7.37
N ASP A 67 -12.70 4.53 -6.84
CA ASP A 67 -12.87 5.97 -6.84
C ASP A 67 -12.61 6.51 -8.25
N ALA A 68 -13.60 7.18 -8.85
CA ALA A 68 -13.43 7.89 -10.11
C ALA A 68 -12.27 8.92 -10.06
N ASN A 69 -11.93 9.33 -8.86
CA ASN A 69 -10.79 10.19 -8.54
C ASN A 69 -9.55 9.39 -8.11
N GLY A 70 -9.47 8.10 -8.37
CA GLY A 70 -8.28 7.30 -8.08
C GLY A 70 -7.06 7.71 -8.90
N PHE A 71 -5.88 7.36 -8.41
CA PHE A 71 -4.65 7.46 -9.21
C PHE A 71 -4.60 6.33 -10.24
N ASP A 72 -3.92 6.61 -11.35
CA ASP A 72 -3.70 5.64 -12.41
C ASP A 72 -3.03 4.36 -11.89
N PHE A 73 -3.38 3.21 -12.47
CA PHE A 73 -2.89 1.91 -12.01
C PHE A 73 -1.37 1.79 -12.14
N ASP A 74 -0.81 2.27 -13.25
CA ASP A 74 0.63 2.17 -13.52
C ASP A 74 1.40 3.08 -12.55
N LEU A 75 0.84 4.24 -12.18
CA LEU A 75 1.38 5.12 -11.15
C LEU A 75 1.37 4.42 -9.77
N LYS A 76 0.26 3.76 -9.41
CA LYS A 76 0.15 2.99 -8.16
C LYS A 76 1.19 1.86 -8.11
N GLN A 77 1.36 1.13 -9.19
CA GLN A 77 2.36 0.08 -9.29
C GLN A 77 3.79 0.63 -9.17
N ASN A 78 4.07 1.78 -9.76
CA ASN A 78 5.39 2.42 -9.72
C ASN A 78 5.78 2.80 -8.28
N TYR A 79 4.94 3.60 -7.58
CA TYR A 79 5.30 4.00 -6.22
C TYR A 79 5.29 2.82 -5.24
N LEU A 80 4.46 1.80 -5.44
CA LEU A 80 4.46 0.60 -4.62
C LEU A 80 5.77 -0.19 -4.79
N LYS A 81 6.23 -0.40 -6.01
CA LYS A 81 7.54 -1.03 -6.30
C LYS A 81 8.68 -0.25 -5.65
N LYS A 82 8.72 1.05 -5.85
CA LYS A 82 9.77 1.92 -5.28
C LYS A 82 9.76 1.89 -3.75
N PHE A 83 8.58 1.92 -3.15
CA PHE A 83 8.43 1.81 -1.70
C PHE A 83 8.95 0.47 -1.17
N ILE A 84 8.59 -0.64 -1.80
CA ILE A 84 9.06 -1.97 -1.39
C ILE A 84 10.58 -2.05 -1.50
N GLN A 85 11.16 -1.61 -2.61
CA GLN A 85 12.60 -1.61 -2.83
C GLN A 85 13.38 -0.81 -1.78
N ASN A 86 12.84 0.33 -1.34
CA ASN A 86 13.53 1.23 -0.43
C ASN A 86 13.34 0.90 1.06
N TYR A 87 12.21 0.28 1.43
CA TYR A 87 11.79 0.21 2.83
C TYR A 87 11.46 -1.18 3.35
N LEU A 88 11.33 -2.16 2.47
CA LEU A 88 10.95 -3.53 2.82
C LEU A 88 11.93 -4.54 2.20
N PRO A 89 11.98 -5.79 2.67
CA PRO A 89 12.76 -6.85 2.02
C PRO A 89 12.09 -7.25 0.70
N PRO A 90 12.62 -6.81 -0.46
CA PRO A 90 11.94 -6.99 -1.74
C PRO A 90 11.80 -8.47 -2.13
N ASP A 91 12.75 -9.31 -1.72
CA ASP A 91 12.76 -10.74 -2.02
C ASP A 91 11.63 -11.52 -1.33
N ARG A 92 11.00 -10.93 -0.29
CA ARG A 92 9.91 -11.53 0.47
C ARG A 92 8.53 -10.98 0.13
N ILE A 93 8.43 -10.16 -0.92
CA ILE A 93 7.18 -9.53 -1.34
C ILE A 93 7.02 -9.72 -2.84
N PHE A 94 5.91 -10.33 -3.23
CA PHE A 94 5.52 -10.48 -4.62
C PHE A 94 4.32 -9.58 -4.93
N ILE A 95 4.45 -8.67 -5.91
CA ILE A 95 3.33 -7.85 -6.37
C ILE A 95 2.62 -8.60 -7.48
N PHE A 96 1.33 -8.86 -7.28
CA PHE A 96 0.44 -9.45 -8.27
C PHE A 96 -0.52 -8.36 -8.78
N PRO A 97 -0.24 -7.73 -9.92
CA PRO A 97 -1.08 -6.67 -10.47
C PRO A 97 -2.35 -7.25 -11.11
N LEU A 98 -3.50 -6.71 -10.71
CA LEU A 98 -4.82 -7.06 -11.23
C LEU A 98 -5.41 -5.84 -11.96
N LYS A 99 -4.74 -5.43 -13.04
CA LYS A 99 -5.18 -4.34 -13.90
C LYS A 99 -6.42 -4.78 -14.69
N ASP A 100 -7.39 -3.88 -14.84
CA ASP A 100 -8.65 -4.11 -15.56
C ASP A 100 -9.53 -5.23 -14.95
N ILE A 101 -9.22 -5.66 -13.74
CA ILE A 101 -10.02 -6.65 -13.00
C ILE A 101 -10.73 -5.96 -11.84
N ASN A 102 -12.05 -5.98 -11.90
CA ASN A 102 -12.88 -5.46 -10.84
C ASN A 102 -13.27 -6.59 -9.86
N LEU A 103 -12.70 -6.55 -8.66
CA LEU A 103 -13.03 -7.48 -7.57
C LEU A 103 -14.10 -6.92 -6.61
N PHE A 104 -14.61 -5.71 -6.89
CA PHE A 104 -15.50 -5.05 -5.94
C PHE A 104 -16.94 -5.49 -6.09
N HIS A 105 -17.45 -6.11 -5.04
CA HIS A 105 -18.86 -6.45 -4.87
C HIS A 105 -19.35 -6.12 -3.44
N ALA A 106 -19.00 -4.96 -2.94
CA ALA A 106 -19.43 -4.46 -1.62
C ALA A 106 -19.23 -5.50 -0.48
N HIS A 107 -20.31 -6.07 0.04
CA HIS A 107 -20.28 -7.02 1.15
C HIS A 107 -19.63 -8.39 0.82
N LEU A 108 -19.41 -8.71 -0.46
CA LEU A 108 -18.78 -9.97 -0.89
C LEU A 108 -17.25 -9.87 -1.02
N ASN A 109 -16.68 -8.68 -0.83
CA ASN A 109 -15.25 -8.48 -1.02
C ASN A 109 -14.35 -9.44 -0.23
N PRO A 110 -14.55 -9.65 1.07
CA PRO A 110 -13.69 -10.56 1.82
C PRO A 110 -13.71 -11.99 1.28
N SER A 111 -14.86 -12.46 0.78
CA SER A 111 -15.01 -13.78 0.18
C SER A 111 -14.26 -13.88 -1.15
N LEU A 112 -14.42 -12.90 -2.03
CA LEU A 112 -13.71 -12.85 -3.32
C LEU A 112 -12.21 -12.76 -3.14
N GLU A 113 -11.74 -11.96 -2.21
CA GLU A 113 -10.32 -11.83 -1.87
C GLU A 113 -9.76 -13.12 -1.27
N SER A 114 -10.54 -13.81 -0.45
CA SER A 114 -10.17 -15.13 0.12
C SER A 114 -10.04 -16.19 -0.99
N ILE A 115 -10.99 -16.24 -1.92
CA ILE A 115 -10.95 -17.15 -3.07
C ILE A 115 -9.73 -16.83 -3.96
N LEU A 116 -9.48 -15.56 -4.23
CA LEU A 116 -8.32 -15.12 -5.01
C LEU A 116 -7.02 -15.55 -4.33
N ALA A 117 -6.85 -15.23 -3.05
CA ALA A 117 -5.68 -15.59 -2.28
C ALA A 117 -5.47 -17.11 -2.25
N LYS A 118 -6.52 -17.88 -1.99
CA LYS A 118 -6.47 -19.34 -1.97
C LYS A 118 -6.10 -19.94 -3.33
N SER A 119 -6.59 -19.37 -4.43
CA SER A 119 -6.29 -19.84 -5.79
C SER A 119 -4.80 -19.81 -6.16
N LEU A 120 -4.02 -18.96 -5.47
CA LEU A 120 -2.56 -18.89 -5.57
C LEU A 120 -1.85 -19.66 -4.46
N GLY A 121 -2.57 -20.38 -3.61
CA GLY A 121 -2.01 -21.16 -2.52
C GLY A 121 -1.55 -20.31 -1.33
N CYS A 122 -2.15 -19.14 -1.10
CA CYS A 122 -1.97 -18.38 0.12
C CYS A 122 -2.63 -19.12 1.28
N THR A 123 -2.00 -19.07 2.45
CA THR A 123 -2.49 -19.69 3.68
C THR A 123 -3.24 -18.70 4.56
N LYS A 124 -2.97 -17.40 4.36
CA LYS A 124 -3.56 -16.30 5.13
C LYS A 124 -3.91 -15.12 4.24
N LEU A 125 -4.97 -14.40 4.64
CA LEU A 125 -5.35 -13.10 4.09
C LEU A 125 -5.34 -12.07 5.20
N VAL A 126 -4.66 -10.96 4.99
CA VAL A 126 -4.63 -9.82 5.92
C VAL A 126 -5.52 -8.71 5.36
N VAL A 127 -6.46 -8.26 6.19
CA VAL A 127 -7.37 -7.16 5.88
C VAL A 127 -7.35 -6.12 7.01
N GLY A 128 -7.57 -4.86 6.67
CA GLY A 128 -7.72 -3.81 7.68
C GLY A 128 -9.13 -3.79 8.28
N GLN A 129 -9.28 -3.35 9.51
CA GLN A 129 -10.58 -3.21 10.18
C GLN A 129 -11.57 -2.33 9.39
N ASN A 130 -11.06 -1.30 8.70
CA ASN A 130 -11.86 -0.39 7.88
C ASN A 130 -11.92 -0.82 6.40
N HIS A 131 -11.60 -2.09 6.12
CA HIS A 131 -11.68 -2.62 4.76
C HIS A 131 -13.12 -2.63 4.27
N THR A 132 -13.33 -2.29 3.00
CA THR A 132 -14.66 -2.24 2.39
C THR A 132 -15.35 -3.61 2.50
N GLY A 133 -16.55 -3.63 3.04
CA GLY A 133 -17.32 -4.86 3.29
C GLY A 133 -17.17 -5.44 4.69
N LEU A 134 -16.09 -5.12 5.43
CA LEU A 134 -15.93 -5.57 6.82
C LEU A 134 -16.65 -4.67 7.83
N GLY A 135 -16.69 -3.37 7.61
CA GLY A 135 -17.31 -2.41 8.53
C GLY A 135 -18.81 -2.64 8.76
N MET A 136 -19.47 -3.39 7.89
CA MET A 136 -20.89 -3.77 8.06
C MET A 136 -21.08 -5.02 8.95
N PHE A 137 -20.03 -5.81 9.18
CA PHE A 137 -20.13 -7.12 9.82
C PHE A 137 -19.17 -7.32 10.99
N TYR A 138 -18.30 -6.36 11.26
CA TYR A 138 -17.35 -6.42 12.35
C TYR A 138 -17.98 -5.80 13.61
N ASP A 139 -18.40 -6.64 14.53
CA ASP A 139 -18.81 -6.23 15.88
C ASP A 139 -17.65 -6.49 16.84
N ASP A 140 -17.06 -5.43 17.40
CA ASP A 140 -15.96 -5.49 18.37
C ASP A 140 -16.31 -6.31 19.62
N ASN A 141 -17.60 -6.52 19.88
CA ASN A 141 -18.10 -7.26 21.05
C ASN A 141 -18.35 -8.74 20.77
N GLN A 142 -18.24 -9.18 19.52
CA GLN A 142 -18.42 -10.60 19.18
C GLN A 142 -17.08 -11.26 18.88
N PRO A 143 -16.69 -12.33 19.62
CA PRO A 143 -15.45 -13.06 19.39
C PRO A 143 -15.45 -13.88 18.08
N LYS A 144 -16.60 -14.05 17.44
CA LYS A 144 -16.75 -14.72 16.15
C LYS A 144 -17.34 -13.75 15.15
N THR A 145 -16.60 -13.46 14.10
CA THR A 145 -17.06 -12.69 12.96
C THR A 145 -17.53 -13.64 11.85
N ILE A 146 -18.31 -13.14 10.89
CA ILE A 146 -18.62 -13.86 9.64
C ILE A 146 -17.34 -14.39 8.96
N LEU A 147 -16.19 -13.73 9.19
CA LEU A 147 -14.89 -14.16 8.69
C LEU A 147 -14.40 -15.49 9.26
N ASP A 148 -14.84 -15.88 10.47
CA ASP A 148 -14.52 -17.19 11.06
C ASP A 148 -15.24 -18.33 10.33
N ASP A 149 -16.43 -18.05 9.80
CA ASP A 149 -17.17 -19.00 8.96
C ASP A 149 -16.56 -19.07 7.55
N PHE A 150 -16.14 -17.93 6.98
CA PHE A 150 -15.40 -17.91 5.71
C PHE A 150 -14.08 -18.67 5.79
N SER A 151 -13.35 -18.59 6.90
CA SER A 151 -12.10 -19.31 7.05
C SER A 151 -12.27 -20.83 6.99
N LYS A 152 -13.41 -21.36 7.43
CA LYS A 152 -13.73 -22.79 7.34
C LYS A 152 -14.12 -23.22 5.94
N ASP A 153 -14.88 -22.39 5.24
CA ASP A 153 -15.39 -22.70 3.91
C ASP A 153 -14.30 -22.64 2.84
N TYR A 154 -13.33 -21.72 2.99
CA TYR A 154 -12.27 -21.49 1.99
C TYR A 154 -10.90 -22.01 2.41
N ASP A 155 -10.75 -22.61 3.61
CA ASP A 155 -9.48 -23.14 4.14
C ASP A 155 -8.34 -22.08 4.01
N ILE A 156 -8.62 -20.84 4.43
CA ILE A 156 -7.70 -19.73 4.51
C ILE A 156 -7.96 -18.93 5.79
N GLU A 157 -6.90 -18.64 6.55
CA GLU A 157 -7.01 -17.83 7.76
C GLU A 157 -7.12 -16.34 7.39
N VAL A 158 -8.23 -15.68 7.77
CA VAL A 158 -8.41 -14.25 7.58
C VAL A 158 -8.03 -13.50 8.86
N ILE A 159 -7.06 -12.59 8.76
CA ILE A 159 -6.54 -11.82 9.88
C ILE A 159 -6.99 -10.37 9.72
N VAL A 160 -7.84 -9.91 10.62
CA VAL A 160 -8.29 -8.52 10.67
C VAL A 160 -7.33 -7.71 11.53
N LEU A 161 -6.62 -6.76 10.92
CA LEU A 161 -5.76 -5.83 11.63
C LEU A 161 -6.56 -4.66 12.19
N PRO A 162 -6.26 -4.23 13.43
CA PRO A 162 -6.85 -3.02 13.98
C PRO A 162 -6.43 -1.79 13.17
N GLU A 163 -7.17 -0.71 13.33
CA GLU A 163 -6.79 0.57 12.73
C GLU A 163 -5.42 1.03 13.25
N PHE A 164 -4.55 1.43 12.33
CA PHE A 164 -3.27 2.07 12.64
C PHE A 164 -3.41 3.58 12.52
N VAL A 165 -2.96 4.28 13.55
CA VAL A 165 -2.99 5.74 13.67
C VAL A 165 -1.60 6.25 14.07
N PHE A 166 -1.28 7.49 13.75
CA PHE A 166 -0.13 8.14 14.35
C PHE A 166 -0.58 8.79 15.67
N CYS A 167 0.03 8.39 16.77
CA CYS A 167 -0.20 9.01 18.07
C CYS A 167 0.84 10.09 18.30
N ASP A 168 0.42 11.34 18.50
CA ASP A 168 1.32 12.47 18.74
C ASP A 168 1.99 12.42 20.11
N ALA A 169 1.33 11.81 21.11
CA ALA A 169 1.92 11.59 22.44
C ALA A 169 2.97 10.46 22.43
N CYS A 170 2.71 9.34 21.72
CA CYS A 170 3.69 8.26 21.53
C CYS A 170 4.77 8.62 20.50
N ARG A 171 4.51 9.58 19.61
CA ARG A 171 5.33 9.96 18.45
C ARG A 171 5.64 8.79 17.50
N MET A 172 4.70 7.87 17.37
CA MET A 172 4.83 6.68 16.52
C MET A 172 3.48 6.19 16.01
N ILE A 173 3.55 5.31 15.00
CA ILE A 173 2.36 4.61 14.48
C ILE A 173 2.01 3.49 15.45
N VAL A 174 0.81 3.54 15.98
CA VAL A 174 0.25 2.61 16.96
C VAL A 174 -1.04 1.99 16.44
N SER A 175 -1.47 0.91 17.06
CA SER A 175 -2.82 0.39 16.90
C SER A 175 -3.75 1.09 17.88
N THR A 176 -4.96 1.42 17.46
CA THR A 176 -5.99 1.97 18.34
C THR A 176 -6.30 1.08 19.54
N ARG A 177 -6.04 -0.23 19.43
CA ARG A 177 -6.25 -1.21 20.52
C ARG A 177 -5.10 -1.24 21.54
N SER A 178 -3.88 -0.86 21.13
CA SER A 178 -2.68 -0.96 21.98
C SER A 178 -2.22 0.38 22.54
N CYS A 179 -2.73 1.49 21.98
CA CYS A 179 -2.35 2.82 22.44
C CYS A 179 -3.11 3.20 23.72
N PRO A 180 -2.43 3.61 24.80
CA PRO A 180 -3.09 4.03 26.03
C PRO A 180 -3.68 5.46 25.97
N HIS A 181 -3.33 6.22 24.92
CA HIS A 181 -3.77 7.61 24.77
C HIS A 181 -5.16 7.68 24.12
N GLY A 182 -5.91 8.72 24.45
CA GLY A 182 -7.23 8.95 23.89
C GLY A 182 -7.21 9.34 22.40
N CYS A 183 -8.37 9.26 21.75
CA CYS A 183 -8.50 9.54 20.31
C CYS A 183 -8.08 10.95 19.90
N HIS A 184 -8.05 11.93 20.82
CA HIS A 184 -7.56 13.29 20.56
C HIS A 184 -6.04 13.38 20.31
N HIS A 185 -5.30 12.30 20.59
CA HIS A 185 -3.89 12.14 20.25
C HIS A 185 -3.69 11.35 18.94
N HIS A 186 -4.75 10.89 18.29
CA HIS A 186 -4.67 10.01 17.14
C HIS A 186 -4.90 10.77 15.84
N LEU A 187 -3.88 10.80 14.97
CA LEU A 187 -3.97 11.27 13.60
C LEU A 187 -4.30 10.09 12.68
N HIS A 188 -5.48 10.14 12.07
CA HIS A 188 -5.99 9.07 11.21
C HIS A 188 -5.44 9.17 9.78
N TYR A 189 -5.26 8.03 9.15
CA TYR A 189 -4.83 7.93 7.74
C TYR A 189 -6.05 7.92 6.82
N ASN A 190 -6.45 9.10 6.37
CA ASN A 190 -7.55 9.24 5.42
C ASN A 190 -7.02 9.37 3.99
N SER A 191 -7.21 8.32 3.19
CA SER A 191 -6.72 8.27 1.80
C SER A 191 -7.31 9.39 0.92
N GLN A 192 -8.59 9.72 1.13
CA GLN A 192 -9.24 10.78 0.34
C GLN A 192 -8.62 12.16 0.61
N SER A 193 -8.44 12.50 1.89
CA SER A 193 -7.79 13.77 2.26
C SER A 193 -6.34 13.84 1.76
N LEU A 194 -5.61 12.73 1.80
CA LEU A 194 -4.25 12.67 1.26
C LEU A 194 -4.24 12.86 -0.28
N LYS A 195 -5.21 12.29 -1.01
CA LYS A 195 -5.37 12.54 -2.45
C LYS A 195 -5.66 14.01 -2.75
N GLU A 196 -6.55 14.63 -1.98
CA GLU A 196 -6.89 16.05 -2.15
C GLU A 196 -5.67 16.96 -1.96
N LEU A 197 -4.86 16.72 -0.91
CA LEU A 197 -3.60 17.45 -0.72
C LEU A 197 -2.66 17.30 -1.91
N LEU A 198 -2.42 16.06 -2.36
CA LEU A 198 -1.53 15.79 -3.50
C LEU A 198 -2.04 16.45 -4.78
N ARG A 199 -3.35 16.40 -5.07
CA ARG A 199 -3.96 17.05 -6.23
C ARG A 199 -3.91 18.58 -6.18
N ALA A 200 -3.92 19.15 -4.98
CA ALA A 200 -3.67 20.58 -4.78
C ALA A 200 -2.18 20.96 -4.91
N GLY A 201 -1.29 19.97 -5.14
CA GLY A 201 0.15 20.18 -5.20
C GLY A 201 0.79 20.40 -3.84
N ILE A 202 0.10 20.02 -2.76
CA ILE A 202 0.57 20.10 -1.39
C ILE A 202 1.18 18.76 -1.00
N VAL A 203 2.38 18.82 -0.46
CA VAL A 203 3.09 17.63 0.01
C VAL A 203 2.53 17.20 1.36
N PRO A 204 2.04 15.94 1.51
CA PRO A 204 1.61 15.44 2.79
C PRO A 204 2.77 15.34 3.79
N PRO A 205 2.54 15.64 5.08
CA PRO A 205 3.55 15.46 6.12
C PRO A 205 4.12 14.03 6.15
N ALA A 206 5.40 13.91 6.54
CA ALA A 206 6.13 12.63 6.57
C ALA A 206 5.52 11.58 7.52
N VAL A 207 4.75 12.02 8.51
CA VAL A 207 4.00 11.13 9.40
C VAL A 207 2.88 10.38 8.66
N PHE A 208 2.37 10.92 7.55
CA PHE A 208 1.34 10.29 6.73
C PHE A 208 1.91 9.51 5.55
N MET A 209 2.92 10.04 4.87
CA MET A 209 3.42 9.47 3.63
C MET A 209 4.93 9.57 3.49
N ARG A 210 5.54 8.58 2.85
CA ARG A 210 6.96 8.62 2.50
C ARG A 210 7.22 9.63 1.39
N LYS A 211 8.35 10.35 1.48
CA LYS A 211 8.75 11.36 0.50
C LYS A 211 8.82 10.82 -0.93
N GLU A 212 9.31 9.59 -1.10
CA GLU A 212 9.43 8.95 -2.40
C GLU A 212 8.06 8.69 -3.04
N VAL A 213 7.07 8.30 -2.24
CA VAL A 213 5.70 8.11 -2.73
C VAL A 213 5.09 9.45 -3.11
N SER A 214 5.23 10.47 -2.26
CA SER A 214 4.72 11.82 -2.54
C SER A 214 5.36 12.44 -3.79
N SER A 215 6.69 12.29 -3.96
CA SER A 215 7.43 12.85 -5.10
C SER A 215 7.05 12.18 -6.42
N ILE A 216 6.92 10.85 -6.44
CA ILE A 216 6.45 10.11 -7.62
C ILE A 216 5.04 10.57 -8.03
N ILE A 217 4.13 10.71 -7.06
CA ILE A 217 2.77 11.16 -7.35
C ILE A 217 2.76 12.60 -7.86
N LEU A 218 3.46 13.53 -7.19
CA LEU A 218 3.47 14.95 -7.57
C LEU A 218 4.14 15.17 -8.92
N SER A 219 5.23 14.49 -9.23
CA SER A 219 5.89 14.57 -10.54
C SER A 219 5.01 14.02 -11.67
N SER A 220 4.20 13.00 -11.38
CA SER A 220 3.26 12.44 -12.35
C SER A 220 2.04 13.35 -12.60
N ILE A 221 1.48 13.96 -11.54
CA ILE A 221 0.30 14.84 -11.66
C ILE A 221 0.69 16.20 -12.26
N PHE A 222 1.88 16.70 -11.94
CA PHE A 222 2.36 18.03 -12.37
C PHE A 222 3.66 17.90 -13.15
N PRO A 223 3.67 17.24 -14.31
CA PRO A 223 4.87 17.11 -15.12
C PRO A 223 5.33 18.47 -15.64
N ASN A 224 6.63 18.74 -15.58
CA ASN A 224 7.24 19.99 -16.04
C ASN A 224 6.65 21.25 -15.37
N ARG A 225 6.23 21.16 -14.12
CA ARG A 225 5.65 22.29 -13.37
C ARG A 225 6.60 23.48 -13.29
N PHE A 226 7.88 23.23 -13.23
CA PHE A 226 8.91 24.25 -13.07
C PHE A 226 9.66 24.49 -14.38
N LYS A 227 9.44 25.64 -15.05
CA LYS A 227 10.09 25.99 -16.33
C LYS A 227 11.61 26.02 -16.26
N ASN A 228 12.18 26.32 -15.09
CA ASN A 228 13.64 26.43 -14.86
C ASN A 228 14.06 25.56 -13.67
N LEU A 229 13.62 24.29 -13.65
CA LEU A 229 13.85 23.37 -12.53
C LEU A 229 15.33 23.31 -12.12
N GLN A 230 16.23 23.16 -13.08
CA GLN A 230 17.67 23.05 -12.81
C GLN A 230 18.23 24.29 -12.10
N LYS A 231 17.80 25.49 -12.54
CA LYS A 231 18.20 26.73 -11.87
C LYS A 231 17.68 26.78 -10.44
N ILE A 232 16.39 26.48 -10.23
CA ILE A 232 15.76 26.46 -8.89
C ILE A 232 16.48 25.45 -8.00
N TYR A 233 16.80 24.25 -8.52
CA TYR A 233 17.51 23.23 -7.77
C TYR A 233 18.90 23.72 -7.30
N ASN A 234 19.68 24.31 -8.23
CA ASN A 234 21.02 24.82 -7.93
C ASN A 234 21.01 26.04 -6.99
N ASP A 235 19.96 26.86 -7.05
CA ASP A 235 19.80 28.02 -6.16
C ASP A 235 19.43 27.62 -4.71
N LEU A 236 18.74 26.50 -4.54
CA LEU A 236 18.23 26.06 -3.23
C LEU A 236 19.09 25.00 -2.56
N PHE A 237 19.79 24.17 -3.32
CA PHE A 237 20.48 23.00 -2.77
C PHE A 237 21.97 23.02 -3.15
N ALA A 238 22.80 22.48 -2.25
CA ALA A 238 24.20 22.25 -2.55
C ALA A 238 24.34 21.27 -3.71
N THR A 239 25.22 21.59 -4.67
CA THR A 239 25.53 20.75 -5.82
C THR A 239 27.01 20.37 -5.80
N ASP A 240 27.32 19.18 -6.26
CA ASP A 240 28.70 18.65 -6.32
C ASP A 240 29.53 19.26 -7.46
N GLY A 241 29.05 20.32 -8.10
CA GLY A 241 29.71 21.01 -9.21
C GLY A 241 29.67 20.27 -10.56
N ILE A 242 29.00 19.13 -10.62
CA ILE A 242 28.72 18.38 -11.85
C ILE A 242 27.38 18.82 -12.39
N LEU A 243 27.31 19.15 -13.67
CA LEU A 243 26.06 19.50 -14.35
C LEU A 243 25.23 18.22 -14.59
N GLU A 244 24.45 17.81 -13.59
CA GLU A 244 23.47 16.76 -13.71
C GLU A 244 22.08 17.35 -13.87
N TYR A 245 21.34 16.87 -14.87
CA TYR A 245 19.91 17.22 -15.01
C TYR A 245 19.10 16.52 -13.93
N LYS A 246 18.41 17.30 -13.12
CA LYS A 246 17.53 16.79 -12.07
C LYS A 246 16.09 16.67 -12.57
N SER A 247 15.45 15.58 -12.23
CA SER A 247 14.02 15.34 -12.52
C SER A 247 13.11 16.07 -11.53
N ASP A 248 11.84 16.26 -11.91
CA ASP A 248 10.82 16.77 -11.00
C ASP A 248 10.72 15.90 -9.72
N GLU A 249 10.85 14.58 -9.85
CA GLU A 249 10.83 13.65 -8.72
C GLU A 249 11.99 13.90 -7.75
N GLU A 250 13.22 14.01 -8.25
CA GLU A 250 14.41 14.29 -7.42
C GLU A 250 14.29 15.64 -6.72
N PHE A 251 13.75 16.65 -7.41
CA PHE A 251 13.51 17.96 -6.82
C PHE A 251 12.53 17.88 -5.65
N TYR A 252 11.37 17.22 -5.83
CA TYR A 252 10.41 17.03 -4.76
C TYR A 252 10.99 16.22 -3.60
N GLN A 253 11.76 15.18 -3.85
CA GLN A 253 12.42 14.40 -2.80
C GLN A 253 13.38 15.26 -2.00
N LYS A 254 14.20 16.06 -2.65
CA LYS A 254 15.18 16.94 -1.99
C LYS A 254 14.51 18.03 -1.17
N LEU A 255 13.44 18.61 -1.69
CA LEU A 255 12.62 19.60 -0.98
C LEU A 255 12.04 19.00 0.32
N LEU A 256 11.51 17.78 0.24
CA LEU A 256 10.96 17.05 1.38
C LEU A 256 12.02 16.68 2.43
N GLU A 257 13.22 16.29 2.00
CA GLU A 257 14.36 16.05 2.89
C GLU A 257 14.68 17.30 3.71
N THR A 258 14.72 18.44 3.04
CA THR A 258 15.04 19.72 3.67
C THR A 258 13.98 20.12 4.70
N HIS A 259 12.70 19.89 4.40
CA HIS A 259 11.63 20.10 5.39
C HIS A 259 11.78 19.20 6.62
N GLN A 260 12.25 17.97 6.46
CA GLN A 260 12.45 17.05 7.59
C GLN A 260 13.65 17.44 8.46
N MET A 261 14.69 18.03 7.89
CA MET A 261 15.85 18.52 8.64
C MET A 261 15.50 19.65 9.61
N SER A 262 14.52 20.48 9.30
CA SER A 262 14.13 21.62 10.14
C SER A 262 13.55 21.24 11.51
N TYR A 263 13.21 19.98 11.74
CA TYR A 263 12.75 19.47 13.04
C TYR A 263 13.89 18.91 13.92
N MET A 264 15.13 18.95 13.44
CA MET A 264 16.32 18.48 14.17
C MET A 264 17.17 19.63 14.74
N VAL A 265 16.74 20.88 14.56
CA VAL A 265 17.45 22.07 15.06
C VAL A 265 16.78 22.58 16.32
#